data_9d8f9ece30455f9bdd38daf33645a475
#
_entry.id   9d8f9ece30455f9bdd38daf33645a475
#
_cell.length_a   1.000
_cell.length_b   1.000
_cell.length_c   1.000
_cell.angle_alpha   90.00
_cell.angle_beta   90.00
_cell.angle_gamma   90.00
#
_symmetry.space_group_name_H-M   'P 1'
#
loop_
_entity.id
_entity.type
_entity.pdbx_description
1 polymer ?
#
loop_
_entity_poly.entity_id
_entity_poly.type
_entity_poly.pdbx_seq_one_letter_code
_entity_poly.pdbx_strand_id
1 'polypeptide(L)'
;AHPFPGYEATKEALDQLLPLCRAGGARPVLAMTWAEKRAPEHQAAMTDAFLRLGKEKNVLVSPIGMAWESMRKTHPDCELFYTDGEHASPLGDYLVACTHYETILGQSCLSLPAEGIDYRQGSEKELIDPSKVACTFPEEEARWVREAVHEAVNRIKSIV
;
A
#
# COMPACT_ATOMS: atom_id res chain seq x y z
N ALA A 1 -9.79 -2.85 11.94
CA ALA A 1 -8.50 -2.17 11.84
C ALA A 1 -8.20 -1.50 13.17
N HIS A 2 -6.96 -1.62 13.59
CA HIS A 2 -6.51 -0.88 14.76
C HIS A 2 -6.22 0.57 14.34
N PRO A 3 -6.63 1.56 15.13
CA PRO A 3 -6.26 2.94 14.84
C PRO A 3 -4.73 3.04 14.78
N PHE A 4 -4.23 3.87 13.87
CA PHE A 4 -2.78 4.11 13.77
C PHE A 4 -2.23 4.54 15.15
N PRO A 5 -1.22 3.83 15.69
CA PRO A 5 -0.78 4.05 17.09
C PRO A 5 -0.03 5.37 17.29
N GLY A 6 0.20 6.11 16.21
CA GLY A 6 0.92 7.36 16.20
C GLY A 6 2.43 7.19 15.99
N TYR A 7 3.09 8.34 15.83
CA TYR A 7 4.53 8.40 15.51
C TYR A 7 5.40 7.75 16.61
N GLU A 8 5.20 8.09 17.88
CA GLU A 8 6.08 7.63 18.98
C GLU A 8 6.02 6.11 19.16
N ALA A 9 4.81 5.53 19.20
CA ALA A 9 4.67 4.08 19.36
C ALA A 9 5.24 3.31 18.15
N THR A 10 5.05 3.83 16.93
CA THR A 10 5.64 3.23 15.73
C THR A 10 7.16 3.34 15.75
N LYS A 11 7.70 4.48 16.20
CA LYS A 11 9.13 4.70 16.33
C LYS A 11 9.76 3.71 17.32
N GLU A 12 9.15 3.51 18.47
CA GLU A 12 9.62 2.56 19.50
C GLU A 12 9.66 1.13 18.94
N ALA A 13 8.61 0.71 18.23
CA ALA A 13 8.58 -0.60 17.59
C ALA A 13 9.69 -0.75 16.54
N LEU A 14 9.92 0.28 15.72
CA LEU A 14 10.98 0.26 14.71
C LEU A 14 12.38 0.23 15.33
N ASP A 15 12.59 0.89 16.46
CA ASP A 15 13.87 0.87 17.17
C ASP A 15 14.24 -0.55 17.64
N GLN A 16 13.25 -1.39 17.91
CA GLN A 16 13.47 -2.79 18.27
C GLN A 16 13.58 -3.71 17.02
N LEU A 17 12.75 -3.51 16.01
CA LEU A 17 12.66 -4.43 14.87
C LEU A 17 13.76 -4.22 13.82
N LEU A 18 14.11 -2.97 13.51
CA LEU A 18 15.08 -2.69 12.43
C LEU A 18 16.47 -3.29 12.67
N PRO A 19 17.03 -3.28 13.89
CA PRO A 19 18.30 -3.98 14.15
C PRO A 19 18.22 -5.47 13.86
N LEU A 20 17.12 -6.13 14.22
CA LEU A 20 16.91 -7.56 13.98
C LEU A 20 16.81 -7.87 12.48
N CYS A 21 16.05 -7.08 11.73
CA CYS A 21 15.95 -7.24 10.28
C CYS A 21 17.33 -7.09 9.61
N ARG A 22 18.08 -6.06 9.99
CA ARG A 22 19.40 -5.79 9.41
C ARG A 22 20.43 -6.86 9.80
N ALA A 23 20.42 -7.34 11.04
CA ALA A 23 21.27 -8.43 11.48
C ALA A 23 20.99 -9.75 10.73
N GLY A 24 19.72 -9.97 10.34
CA GLY A 24 19.32 -11.09 9.49
C GLY A 24 19.61 -10.90 7.99
N GLY A 25 20.26 -9.78 7.59
CA GLY A 25 20.55 -9.48 6.18
C GLY A 25 19.34 -8.99 5.37
N ALA A 26 18.20 -8.73 6.02
CA ALA A 26 17.02 -8.22 5.34
C ALA A 26 17.09 -6.69 5.14
N ARG A 27 16.54 -6.22 4.01
CA ARG A 27 16.31 -4.80 3.75
C ARG A 27 14.87 -4.45 4.11
N PRO A 28 14.63 -3.79 5.26
CA PRO A 28 13.28 -3.45 5.69
C PRO A 28 12.65 -2.39 4.79
N VAL A 29 11.33 -2.48 4.63
CA VAL A 29 10.49 -1.49 3.95
C VAL A 29 9.31 -1.16 4.85
N LEU A 30 9.03 0.12 5.06
CA LEU A 30 7.85 0.57 5.77
C LEU A 30 6.67 0.61 4.81
N ALA A 31 5.70 -0.26 5.00
CA ALA A 31 4.44 -0.21 4.28
C ALA A 31 3.53 0.85 4.91
N MET A 32 3.46 2.03 4.33
CA MET A 32 2.52 3.08 4.75
C MET A 32 1.11 2.65 4.36
N THR A 33 0.33 2.17 5.32
CA THR A 33 -1.05 1.76 5.11
C THR A 33 -1.99 2.96 4.93
N TRP A 34 -3.26 2.68 4.69
CA TRP A 34 -4.31 3.67 4.44
C TRP A 34 -5.22 3.85 5.66
N ALA A 35 -5.84 5.01 5.76
CA ALA A 35 -6.87 5.29 6.75
C ALA A 35 -8.18 4.56 6.40
N GLU A 36 -8.90 4.13 7.41
CA GLU A 36 -10.22 3.50 7.26
C GLU A 36 -11.19 4.39 6.45
N LYS A 37 -12.14 3.77 5.79
CA LYS A 37 -13.15 4.46 4.96
C LYS A 37 -13.93 5.52 5.76
N ARG A 38 -14.22 5.21 7.03
CA ARG A 38 -14.98 6.06 7.96
C ARG A 38 -14.16 7.20 8.61
N ALA A 39 -12.83 7.17 8.51
CA ALA A 39 -11.93 8.13 9.17
C ALA A 39 -10.80 8.60 8.24
N PRO A 40 -11.14 9.15 7.05
CA PRO A 40 -10.15 9.54 6.03
C PRO A 40 -9.17 10.63 6.51
N GLU A 41 -9.57 11.43 7.47
CA GLU A 41 -8.76 12.50 8.07
C GLU A 41 -7.49 11.98 8.76
N HIS A 42 -7.47 10.72 9.18
CA HIS A 42 -6.29 10.12 9.79
C HIS A 42 -5.12 9.94 8.82
N GLN A 43 -5.38 9.92 7.50
CA GLN A 43 -4.34 9.69 6.49
C GLN A 43 -3.21 10.71 6.56
N ALA A 44 -3.53 11.97 6.79
CA ALA A 44 -2.51 13.03 6.84
C ALA A 44 -1.49 12.79 7.96
N ALA A 45 -1.96 12.42 9.16
CA ALA A 45 -1.09 12.12 10.30
C ALA A 45 -0.26 10.84 10.07
N MET A 46 -0.86 9.82 9.45
CA MET A 46 -0.16 8.58 9.07
C MET A 46 0.94 8.88 8.05
N THR A 47 0.64 9.64 7.02
CA THR A 47 1.61 10.02 5.98
C THR A 47 2.80 10.76 6.58
N ASP A 48 2.56 11.78 7.41
CA ASP A 48 3.63 12.53 8.10
C ASP A 48 4.52 11.60 8.93
N ALA A 49 3.92 10.76 9.75
CA ALA A 49 4.66 9.84 10.62
C ALA A 49 5.53 8.85 9.84
N PHE A 50 5.00 8.22 8.80
CA PHE A 50 5.76 7.25 7.99
C PHE A 50 6.89 7.92 7.20
N LEU A 51 6.68 9.12 6.65
CA LEU A 51 7.74 9.86 5.94
C LEU A 51 8.86 10.29 6.89
N ARG A 52 8.52 10.81 8.07
CA ARG A 52 9.51 11.15 9.10
C ARG A 52 10.31 9.94 9.55
N LEU A 53 9.64 8.82 9.85
CA LEU A 53 10.29 7.59 10.28
C LEU A 53 11.18 7.00 9.18
N GLY A 54 10.73 7.01 7.93
CA GLY A 54 11.53 6.57 6.78
C GLY A 54 12.85 7.33 6.70
N LYS A 55 12.79 8.65 6.80
CA LYS A 55 13.96 9.53 6.79
C LYS A 55 14.85 9.33 8.02
N GLU A 56 14.28 9.37 9.22
CA GLU A 56 15.05 9.26 10.49
C GLU A 56 15.73 7.90 10.65
N LYS A 57 15.08 6.83 10.20
CA LYS A 57 15.60 5.45 10.32
C LYS A 57 16.37 4.98 9.09
N ASN A 58 16.44 5.79 8.05
CA ASN A 58 17.01 5.41 6.74
C ASN A 58 16.39 4.09 6.26
N VAL A 59 15.07 4.07 6.12
CA VAL A 59 14.27 2.93 5.67
C VAL A 59 13.37 3.36 4.53
N LEU A 60 13.33 2.53 3.48
CA LEU A 60 12.45 2.73 2.34
C LEU A 60 10.97 2.74 2.78
N VAL A 61 10.19 3.68 2.27
CA VAL A 61 8.74 3.75 2.52
C VAL A 61 7.98 3.41 1.25
N SER A 62 7.06 2.46 1.35
CA SER A 62 6.09 2.14 0.31
C SER A 62 4.83 2.97 0.55
N PRO A 63 4.50 3.96 -0.32
CA PRO A 63 3.52 5.00 -0.04
C PRO A 63 2.08 4.62 -0.36
N ILE A 64 1.65 3.44 0.06
CA ILE A 64 0.32 2.89 -0.27
C ILE A 64 -0.78 3.88 0.13
N GLY A 65 -0.74 4.40 1.36
CA GLY A 65 -1.75 5.33 1.87
C GLY A 65 -1.85 6.63 1.07
N MET A 66 -0.74 7.11 0.49
CA MET A 66 -0.76 8.30 -0.38
C MET A 66 -1.46 8.01 -1.71
N ALA A 67 -1.16 6.88 -2.36
CA ALA A 67 -1.84 6.46 -3.59
C ALA A 67 -3.33 6.19 -3.33
N TRP A 68 -3.64 5.56 -2.19
CA TRP A 68 -5.01 5.30 -1.75
C TRP A 68 -5.81 6.59 -1.54
N GLU A 69 -5.24 7.56 -0.84
CA GLU A 69 -5.87 8.86 -0.64
C GLU A 69 -6.09 9.61 -1.96
N SER A 70 -5.12 9.55 -2.88
CA SER A 70 -5.24 10.12 -4.22
C SER A 70 -6.44 9.51 -4.96
N MET A 71 -6.52 8.19 -5.06
CA MET A 71 -7.63 7.48 -5.70
C MET A 71 -8.99 7.85 -5.09
N ARG A 72 -9.10 7.89 -3.77
CA ARG A 72 -10.35 8.29 -3.10
C ARG A 72 -10.81 9.71 -3.43
N LYS A 73 -9.86 10.62 -3.68
CA LYS A 73 -10.17 12.01 -4.03
C LYS A 73 -10.51 12.20 -5.49
N THR A 74 -9.81 11.50 -6.39
CA THR A 74 -9.95 11.70 -7.84
C THR A 74 -10.96 10.74 -8.48
N HIS A 75 -11.10 9.53 -7.92
CA HIS A 75 -11.97 8.47 -8.42
C HIS A 75 -12.80 7.85 -7.28
N PRO A 76 -13.70 8.62 -6.65
CA PRO A 76 -14.44 8.17 -5.46
C PRO A 76 -15.38 6.98 -5.72
N ASP A 77 -15.74 6.74 -6.98
CA ASP A 77 -16.58 5.60 -7.39
C ASP A 77 -15.79 4.27 -7.50
N CYS A 78 -14.45 4.34 -7.50
CA CYS A 78 -13.61 3.14 -7.45
C CYS A 78 -13.55 2.60 -6.02
N GLU A 79 -14.12 1.41 -5.80
CA GLU A 79 -14.15 0.81 -4.47
C GLU A 79 -12.84 0.10 -4.14
N LEU A 80 -12.02 0.73 -3.33
CA LEU A 80 -10.74 0.18 -2.86
C LEU A 80 -10.88 -0.63 -1.55
N PHE A 81 -11.99 -0.47 -0.83
CA PHE A 81 -12.20 -1.16 0.44
C PHE A 81 -13.02 -2.43 0.28
N TYR A 82 -12.76 -3.38 1.15
CA TYR A 82 -13.67 -4.47 1.39
C TYR A 82 -14.95 -3.97 2.09
N THR A 83 -15.94 -4.82 2.25
CA THR A 83 -17.25 -4.48 2.84
C THR A 83 -17.18 -3.94 4.27
N ASP A 84 -16.09 -4.22 4.99
CA ASP A 84 -15.85 -3.71 6.34
C ASP A 84 -15.35 -2.25 6.37
N GLY A 85 -14.94 -1.71 5.24
CA GLY A 85 -14.39 -0.35 5.13
C GLY A 85 -12.97 -0.19 5.69
N GLU A 86 -12.26 -1.29 5.93
CA GLU A 86 -10.94 -1.33 6.54
C GLU A 86 -9.94 -2.09 5.66
N HIS A 87 -10.25 -3.33 5.31
CA HIS A 87 -9.40 -4.15 4.45
C HIS A 87 -9.53 -3.75 2.97
N ALA A 88 -8.55 -4.15 2.18
CA ALA A 88 -8.55 -3.90 0.75
C ALA A 88 -9.58 -4.75 0.00
N SER A 89 -10.22 -4.17 -1.01
CA SER A 89 -10.89 -4.90 -2.08
C SER A 89 -9.84 -5.52 -3.02
N PRO A 90 -10.21 -6.37 -4.00
CA PRO A 90 -9.27 -6.84 -5.01
C PRO A 90 -8.57 -5.69 -5.77
N LEU A 91 -9.27 -4.60 -6.07
CA LEU A 91 -8.68 -3.41 -6.69
C LEU A 91 -7.75 -2.68 -5.72
N GLY A 92 -8.09 -2.64 -4.44
CA GLY A 92 -7.23 -2.13 -3.37
C GLY A 92 -5.95 -2.96 -3.23
N ASP A 93 -6.05 -4.29 -3.26
CA ASP A 93 -4.88 -5.18 -3.25
C ASP A 93 -4.00 -4.99 -4.50
N TYR A 94 -4.60 -4.74 -5.66
CA TYR A 94 -3.87 -4.38 -6.87
C TYR A 94 -3.07 -3.08 -6.68
N LEU A 95 -3.67 -2.05 -6.05
CA LEU A 95 -2.97 -0.81 -5.70
C LEU A 95 -1.78 -1.08 -4.77
N VAL A 96 -1.97 -1.91 -3.74
CA VAL A 96 -0.89 -2.31 -2.81
C VAL A 96 0.24 -3.01 -3.56
N ALA A 97 -0.10 -3.97 -4.42
CA ALA A 97 0.87 -4.71 -5.22
C ALA A 97 1.67 -3.79 -6.17
N CYS A 98 0.99 -2.91 -6.91
CA CYS A 98 1.63 -1.92 -7.77
C CYS A 98 2.58 -1.01 -6.99
N THR A 99 2.18 -0.57 -5.77
CA THR A 99 3.00 0.31 -4.94
C THR A 99 4.26 -0.40 -4.46
N HIS A 100 4.13 -1.63 -3.98
CA HIS A 100 5.29 -2.44 -3.60
C HIS A 100 6.20 -2.75 -4.79
N TYR A 101 5.62 -3.12 -5.93
CA TYR A 101 6.38 -3.39 -7.16
C TYR A 101 7.27 -2.19 -7.54
N GLU A 102 6.68 -1.00 -7.63
CA GLU A 102 7.45 0.18 -8.03
C GLU A 102 8.43 0.63 -6.94
N THR A 103 8.05 0.54 -5.67
CA THR A 103 8.91 0.95 -4.56
C THR A 103 10.10 0.02 -4.36
N ILE A 104 9.88 -1.29 -4.38
CA ILE A 104 10.88 -2.30 -4.00
C ILE A 104 11.79 -2.63 -5.20
N LEU A 105 11.19 -2.82 -6.38
CA LEU A 105 11.92 -3.20 -7.59
C LEU A 105 12.46 -2.00 -8.38
N GLY A 106 11.96 -0.79 -8.11
CA GLY A 106 12.35 0.42 -8.84
C GLY A 106 11.86 0.46 -10.29
N GLN A 107 10.94 -0.42 -10.67
CA GLN A 107 10.37 -0.51 -12.01
C GLN A 107 9.00 0.15 -12.03
N SER A 108 8.67 0.87 -13.11
CA SER A 108 7.38 1.53 -13.23
C SER A 108 6.23 0.52 -13.29
N CYS A 109 5.17 0.75 -12.53
CA CYS A 109 3.96 -0.06 -12.54
C CYS A 109 3.00 0.27 -13.70
N LEU A 110 3.27 1.33 -14.48
CA LEU A 110 2.34 1.83 -15.51
C LEU A 110 2.00 0.81 -16.61
N SER A 111 2.85 -0.18 -16.85
CA SER A 111 2.66 -1.23 -17.86
C SER A 111 2.21 -2.57 -17.28
N LEU A 112 1.91 -2.66 -15.98
CA LEU A 112 1.42 -3.90 -15.41
C LEU A 112 0.02 -4.24 -15.93
N PRO A 113 -0.31 -5.54 -16.08
CA PRO A 113 -1.63 -5.95 -16.51
C PRO A 113 -2.72 -5.56 -15.51
N ALA A 114 -3.94 -5.39 -16.01
CA ALA A 114 -5.13 -5.11 -15.18
C ALA A 114 -5.69 -6.40 -14.55
N GLU A 115 -4.84 -7.10 -13.81
CA GLU A 115 -5.11 -8.41 -13.25
C GLU A 115 -4.74 -8.47 -11.77
N GLY A 116 -5.46 -9.26 -11.02
CA GLY A 116 -5.23 -9.43 -9.59
C GLY A 116 -5.82 -10.74 -9.07
N ILE A 117 -5.98 -10.80 -7.76
CA ILE A 117 -6.52 -11.95 -7.06
C ILE A 117 -7.75 -11.51 -6.26
N ASP A 118 -8.87 -12.21 -6.46
CA ASP A 118 -10.06 -12.05 -5.62
C ASP A 118 -10.14 -13.22 -4.62
N TYR A 119 -9.50 -13.07 -3.48
CA TYR A 119 -9.45 -14.06 -2.42
C TYR A 119 -10.83 -14.42 -1.84
N ARG A 120 -11.85 -13.59 -2.06
CA ARG A 120 -13.23 -13.83 -1.58
C ARG A 120 -13.90 -14.99 -2.34
N GLN A 121 -13.42 -15.31 -3.53
CA GLN A 121 -13.97 -16.37 -4.38
C GLN A 121 -13.33 -17.74 -4.13
N GLY A 122 -12.23 -17.77 -3.37
CA GLY A 122 -11.46 -18.98 -3.15
C GLY A 122 -11.72 -19.67 -1.81
N SER A 123 -11.25 -20.91 -1.72
CA SER A 123 -10.98 -21.64 -0.49
C SER A 123 -9.50 -21.54 -0.14
N GLU A 124 -9.07 -21.99 1.05
CA GLU A 124 -7.63 -22.04 1.39
C GLU A 124 -6.79 -22.77 0.35
N LYS A 125 -7.32 -23.84 -0.27
CA LYS A 125 -6.63 -24.58 -1.32
C LYS A 125 -6.52 -23.80 -2.62
N GLU A 126 -7.55 -23.02 -2.94
CA GLU A 126 -7.59 -22.18 -4.14
C GLU A 126 -6.73 -20.94 -4.00
N LEU A 127 -6.56 -20.41 -2.78
CA LEU A 127 -5.59 -19.34 -2.50
C LEU A 127 -4.14 -19.78 -2.67
N ILE A 128 -3.86 -21.08 -2.51
CA ILE A 128 -2.54 -21.67 -2.80
C ILE A 128 -2.32 -21.76 -4.34
N ASP A 129 -3.41 -21.87 -5.12
CA ASP A 129 -3.38 -21.81 -6.58
C ASP A 129 -4.00 -20.48 -7.06
N PRO A 130 -3.19 -19.42 -7.27
CA PRO A 130 -3.70 -18.10 -7.64
C PRO A 130 -4.56 -18.11 -8.91
N SER A 131 -4.38 -19.07 -9.82
CA SER A 131 -5.18 -19.18 -11.04
C SER A 131 -6.66 -19.45 -10.79
N LYS A 132 -7.01 -19.95 -9.60
CA LYS A 132 -8.39 -20.24 -9.19
C LYS A 132 -9.14 -19.02 -8.66
N VAL A 133 -8.41 -18.00 -8.27
CA VAL A 133 -8.93 -16.76 -7.69
C VAL A 133 -8.53 -15.52 -8.52
N ALA A 134 -7.97 -15.75 -9.70
CA ALA A 134 -7.58 -14.67 -10.60
C ALA A 134 -8.81 -13.85 -11.02
N CYS A 135 -8.64 -12.54 -11.03
CA CYS A 135 -9.65 -11.59 -11.52
C CYS A 135 -9.01 -10.55 -12.43
N THR A 136 -9.83 -9.92 -13.24
CA THR A 136 -9.44 -8.80 -14.11
C THR A 136 -10.21 -7.55 -13.68
N PHE A 137 -9.59 -6.39 -13.88
CA PHE A 137 -10.20 -5.10 -13.62
C PHE A 137 -10.53 -4.40 -14.95
N PRO A 138 -11.51 -3.46 -14.96
CA PRO A 138 -11.64 -2.53 -16.08
C PRO A 138 -10.29 -1.81 -16.28
N GLU A 139 -9.80 -1.78 -17.53
CA GLU A 139 -8.48 -1.20 -17.84
C GLU A 139 -8.38 0.27 -17.41
N GLU A 140 -9.48 0.98 -17.45
CA GLU A 140 -9.53 2.37 -17.01
C GLU A 140 -9.29 2.49 -15.49
N GLU A 141 -9.92 1.66 -14.67
CA GLU A 141 -9.71 1.65 -13.21
C GLU A 141 -8.27 1.23 -12.85
N ALA A 142 -7.75 0.18 -13.50
CA ALA A 142 -6.38 -0.25 -13.31
C ALA A 142 -5.36 0.83 -13.72
N ARG A 143 -5.63 1.57 -14.80
CA ARG A 143 -4.82 2.70 -15.25
C ARG A 143 -4.80 3.81 -14.19
N TRP A 144 -5.94 4.21 -13.65
CA TRP A 144 -6.01 5.22 -12.59
C TRP A 144 -5.23 4.81 -11.34
N VAL A 145 -5.33 3.53 -10.95
CA VAL A 145 -4.53 2.98 -9.85
C VAL A 145 -3.03 3.11 -10.14
N ARG A 146 -2.59 2.66 -11.32
CA ARG A 146 -1.17 2.72 -11.68
C ARG A 146 -0.64 4.16 -11.73
N GLU A 147 -1.42 5.11 -12.26
CA GLU A 147 -1.08 6.53 -12.31
C GLU A 147 -0.95 7.11 -10.89
N ALA A 148 -1.91 6.86 -10.00
CA ALA A 148 -1.88 7.30 -8.61
C ALA A 148 -0.68 6.73 -7.84
N VAL A 149 -0.36 5.46 -8.06
CA VAL A 149 0.81 4.80 -7.48
C VAL A 149 2.11 5.43 -7.98
N HIS A 150 2.25 5.55 -9.30
CA HIS A 150 3.44 6.13 -9.91
C HIS A 150 3.73 7.56 -9.40
N GLU A 151 2.69 8.36 -9.27
CA GLU A 151 2.78 9.71 -8.74
C GLU A 151 3.20 9.72 -7.26
N ALA A 152 2.59 8.87 -6.43
CA ALA A 152 2.91 8.74 -5.01
C ALA A 152 4.37 8.30 -4.79
N VAL A 153 4.84 7.29 -5.52
CA VAL A 153 6.21 6.79 -5.42
C VAL A 153 7.23 7.85 -5.87
N ASN A 154 6.96 8.55 -6.98
CA ASN A 154 7.87 9.60 -7.46
C ASN A 154 7.91 10.80 -6.51
N ARG A 155 6.80 11.14 -5.87
CA ARG A 155 6.75 12.19 -4.85
C ARG A 155 7.65 11.87 -3.66
N ILE A 156 7.68 10.61 -3.19
CA ILE A 156 8.59 10.22 -2.10
C ILE A 156 10.05 10.29 -2.54
N LYS A 157 10.40 9.82 -3.74
CA LYS A 157 11.77 9.88 -4.26
C LYS A 157 12.33 11.32 -4.31
N SER A 158 11.45 12.32 -4.38
CA SER A 158 11.84 13.73 -4.37
C SER A 158 12.02 14.32 -2.96
N ILE A 159 11.58 13.61 -1.90
CA ILE A 159 11.57 14.09 -0.52
C ILE A 159 12.66 13.39 0.32
N VAL A 160 13.05 12.18 -0.05
CA VAL A 160 14.05 11.33 0.62
C VAL A 160 15.30 11.24 -0.22
#